data_ea90f0591dc70e098e01f0707c8d7c17
#
_entry.id   ea90f0591dc70e098e01f0707c8d7c17
#
_cell.length_a   1.000
_cell.length_b   1.000
_cell.length_c   1.000
_cell.angle_alpha   90.00
_cell.angle_beta   90.00
_cell.angle_gamma   90.00
#
_symmetry.space_group_name_H-M   'P 1'
#
loop_
_entity.id
_entity.type
_entity.pdbx_description
1 polymer ?
#
loop_
_entity_poly.entity_id
_entity_poly.type
_entity_poly.pdbx_seq_one_letter_code
_entity_poly.pdbx_strand_id
1 'polypeptide(L)'
;MNRITCLVEDKPSHPLMGEHGLSLYIEGERDILFDTGQSSLFAENASILGLELGGADAAIISHGHYDHGGGLRHFMGINDSAEVFIGEGAFRRRYAVEDSVKRFIGIPEVKSERINFVGETLPLGDGYTILKDFGGRFGRPAGNRTLFMEAGSGLVPDSFQDEIVLVIESGREVHIITGCSHSGILNIVEAASQLFP
;
A
#
# COMPACT_ATOMS: atom_id res chain seq x y z
N MET A 1 1.23 -21.05 7.28
CA MET A 1 2.41 -20.54 6.52
C MET A 1 1.85 -19.66 5.42
N ASN A 2 2.25 -18.42 5.38
CA ASN A 2 1.75 -17.48 4.38
C ASN A 2 2.47 -17.69 3.03
N ARG A 3 1.73 -17.53 1.93
CA ARG A 3 2.27 -17.47 0.58
C ARG A 3 2.09 -16.05 0.06
N ILE A 4 3.16 -15.43 -0.43
CA ILE A 4 3.11 -14.09 -1.01
C ILE A 4 3.34 -14.22 -2.52
N THR A 5 2.38 -13.78 -3.30
CA THR A 5 2.44 -13.74 -4.77
C THR A 5 2.51 -12.30 -5.24
N CYS A 6 3.54 -11.95 -5.99
CA CYS A 6 3.65 -10.63 -6.63
C CYS A 6 2.76 -10.63 -7.88
N LEU A 7 1.75 -9.77 -7.89
CA LEU A 7 0.82 -9.61 -9.01
C LEU A 7 1.26 -8.50 -9.96
N VAL A 8 1.85 -7.42 -9.43
CA VAL A 8 2.33 -6.27 -10.21
C VAL A 8 3.69 -5.83 -9.71
N GLU A 9 4.60 -5.66 -10.64
CA GLU A 9 5.90 -5.00 -10.48
C GLU A 9 6.43 -4.55 -11.86
N ASP A 10 7.52 -3.75 -11.89
CA ASP A 10 8.05 -3.12 -13.11
C ASP A 10 8.64 -4.13 -14.13
N LYS A 11 9.09 -5.30 -13.67
CA LYS A 11 9.84 -6.28 -14.50
C LYS A 11 9.24 -7.68 -14.35
N PRO A 12 8.05 -7.94 -14.88
CA PRO A 12 7.35 -9.19 -14.69
C PRO A 12 8.05 -10.35 -15.39
N SER A 13 7.79 -11.56 -14.88
CA SER A 13 8.16 -12.79 -15.58
C SER A 13 6.98 -13.27 -16.43
N HIS A 14 7.25 -13.68 -17.69
CA HIS A 14 6.23 -14.28 -18.55
C HIS A 14 5.53 -15.46 -17.83
N PRO A 15 4.20 -15.62 -17.90
CA PRO A 15 3.26 -14.92 -18.80
C PRO A 15 2.65 -13.62 -18.24
N LEU A 16 3.11 -13.13 -17.08
CA LEU A 16 2.56 -11.94 -16.46
C LEU A 16 2.98 -10.68 -17.22
N MET A 17 2.15 -9.64 -17.13
CA MET A 17 2.47 -8.29 -17.59
C MET A 17 2.87 -7.41 -16.42
N GLY A 18 3.70 -6.39 -16.67
CA GLY A 18 4.14 -5.42 -15.67
C GLY A 18 3.65 -4.01 -15.95
N GLU A 19 3.55 -3.26 -14.90
CA GLU A 19 3.40 -1.82 -14.91
C GLU A 19 4.19 -1.23 -13.74
N HIS A 20 4.46 0.06 -13.78
CA HIS A 20 5.09 0.72 -12.65
C HIS A 20 4.16 0.67 -11.44
N GLY A 21 4.64 0.11 -10.32
CA GLY A 21 3.88 -0.02 -9.10
C GLY A 21 4.02 -1.37 -8.42
N LEU A 22 3.17 -1.61 -7.44
CA LEU A 22 3.19 -2.83 -6.63
C LEU A 22 1.78 -3.38 -6.44
N SER A 23 1.64 -4.70 -6.52
CA SER A 23 0.52 -5.44 -5.96
C SER A 23 0.96 -6.81 -5.51
N LEU A 24 0.65 -7.17 -4.27
CA LEU A 24 0.96 -8.45 -3.67
C LEU A 24 -0.33 -9.13 -3.21
N TYR A 25 -0.48 -10.41 -3.50
CA TYR A 25 -1.53 -11.23 -2.90
C TYR A 25 -0.91 -12.14 -1.84
N ILE A 26 -1.44 -12.08 -0.63
CA ILE A 26 -0.95 -12.79 0.54
C ILE A 26 -2.03 -13.77 0.95
N GLU A 27 -1.75 -15.06 0.82
CA GLU A 27 -2.63 -16.16 1.23
C GLU A 27 -2.16 -16.68 2.58
N GLY A 28 -3.09 -16.82 3.54
CA GLY A 28 -2.75 -17.23 4.91
C GLY A 28 -3.98 -17.51 5.77
N GLU A 29 -3.94 -17.15 7.04
CA GLU A 29 -5.12 -17.16 7.92
C GLU A 29 -6.13 -16.09 7.48
N ARG A 30 -5.63 -15.05 6.79
CA ARG A 30 -6.40 -14.06 6.05
C ARG A 30 -5.79 -13.89 4.68
N ASP A 31 -6.63 -13.84 3.67
CA ASP A 31 -6.23 -13.54 2.30
C ASP A 31 -6.28 -12.03 2.08
N ILE A 32 -5.10 -11.43 1.86
CA ILE A 32 -4.93 -9.96 1.80
C ILE A 32 -4.37 -9.56 0.44
N LEU A 33 -5.03 -8.57 -0.20
CA LEU A 33 -4.45 -7.84 -1.31
C LEU A 33 -3.71 -6.61 -0.75
N PHE A 34 -2.39 -6.59 -0.85
CA PHE A 34 -1.56 -5.45 -0.45
C PHE A 34 -1.16 -4.66 -1.70
N ASP A 35 -1.64 -3.43 -1.81
CA ASP A 35 -1.58 -2.56 -2.97
C ASP A 35 -2.26 -3.14 -4.22
N THR A 36 -2.59 -2.30 -5.18
CA THR A 36 -3.38 -2.66 -6.36
C THR A 36 -2.75 -2.24 -7.69
N GLY A 37 -1.48 -1.81 -7.67
CA GLY A 37 -0.86 -1.21 -8.85
C GLY A 37 -1.57 0.06 -9.30
N GLN A 38 -1.35 0.45 -10.55
CA GLN A 38 -1.97 1.66 -11.11
C GLN A 38 -3.25 1.38 -11.91
N SER A 39 -3.50 0.14 -12.32
CA SER A 39 -4.60 -0.23 -13.21
C SER A 39 -5.36 -1.47 -12.75
N SER A 40 -6.05 -2.16 -13.67
CA SER A 40 -6.66 -3.48 -13.44
C SER A 40 -5.68 -4.65 -13.58
N LEU A 41 -4.44 -4.38 -13.92
CA LEU A 41 -3.45 -5.40 -14.30
C LEU A 41 -3.22 -6.45 -13.20
N PHE A 42 -3.28 -6.06 -11.92
CA PHE A 42 -3.20 -7.00 -10.80
C PHE A 42 -4.26 -8.12 -10.89
N ALA A 43 -5.49 -7.78 -11.31
CA ALA A 43 -6.58 -8.75 -11.42
C ALA A 43 -6.41 -9.64 -12.66
N GLU A 44 -5.89 -9.12 -13.76
CA GLU A 44 -5.55 -9.89 -14.96
C GLU A 44 -4.45 -10.91 -14.66
N ASN A 45 -3.39 -10.47 -13.98
CA ASN A 45 -2.29 -11.34 -13.56
C ASN A 45 -2.75 -12.39 -12.52
N ALA A 46 -3.62 -12.02 -11.57
CA ALA A 46 -4.22 -12.97 -10.63
C ALA A 46 -5.00 -14.06 -11.37
N SER A 47 -5.79 -13.70 -12.37
CA SER A 47 -6.54 -14.65 -13.21
C SER A 47 -5.60 -15.61 -13.96
N ILE A 48 -4.49 -15.11 -14.52
CA ILE A 48 -3.48 -15.95 -15.19
C ILE A 48 -2.88 -16.97 -14.20
N LEU A 49 -2.70 -16.55 -12.93
CA LEU A 49 -2.16 -17.40 -11.86
C LEU A 49 -3.21 -18.30 -11.19
N GLY A 50 -4.49 -18.19 -11.56
CA GLY A 50 -5.58 -18.93 -10.95
C GLY A 50 -5.91 -18.49 -9.52
N LEU A 51 -5.66 -17.22 -9.17
CA LEU A 51 -5.95 -16.64 -7.87
C LEU A 51 -7.30 -15.91 -7.88
N GLU A 52 -8.12 -16.15 -6.86
CA GLU A 52 -9.51 -15.64 -6.76
C GLU A 52 -9.57 -14.44 -5.81
N LEU A 53 -9.33 -13.24 -6.34
CA LEU A 53 -9.33 -11.99 -5.54
C LEU A 53 -10.72 -11.61 -5.00
N GLY A 54 -11.79 -12.15 -5.59
CA GLY A 54 -13.16 -11.99 -5.07
C GLY A 54 -13.38 -12.59 -3.68
N GLY A 55 -12.50 -13.52 -3.26
CA GLY A 55 -12.53 -14.15 -1.95
C GLY A 55 -11.57 -13.54 -0.92
N ALA A 56 -10.82 -12.51 -1.28
CA ALA A 56 -9.91 -11.85 -0.34
C ALA A 56 -10.68 -11.25 0.84
N ASP A 57 -10.14 -11.41 2.06
CA ASP A 57 -10.75 -10.90 3.29
C ASP A 57 -10.55 -9.38 3.45
N ALA A 58 -9.41 -8.88 2.97
CA ALA A 58 -9.07 -7.46 3.07
C ALA A 58 -8.20 -6.97 1.91
N ALA A 59 -8.23 -5.66 1.68
CA ALA A 59 -7.19 -4.95 0.93
C ALA A 59 -6.52 -3.90 1.83
N ILE A 60 -5.21 -3.74 1.67
CA ILE A 60 -4.42 -2.74 2.36
C ILE A 60 -3.72 -1.89 1.31
N ILE A 61 -3.95 -0.57 1.32
CA ILE A 61 -3.27 0.37 0.44
C ILE A 61 -2.18 1.08 1.23
N SER A 62 -0.94 0.83 0.88
CA SER A 62 0.23 1.29 1.64
C SER A 62 0.32 2.81 1.76
N HIS A 63 -0.05 3.53 0.71
CA HIS A 63 -0.10 5.00 0.67
C HIS A 63 -0.87 5.50 -0.57
N GLY A 64 -1.12 6.79 -0.62
CA GLY A 64 -2.01 7.40 -1.63
C GLY A 64 -1.35 7.78 -2.96
N HIS A 65 -0.41 6.98 -3.49
CA HIS A 65 0.11 7.13 -4.85
C HIS A 65 -0.59 6.21 -5.84
N TYR A 66 -0.77 6.69 -7.09
CA TYR A 66 -1.54 6.00 -8.13
C TYR A 66 -1.01 4.61 -8.48
N ASP A 67 0.29 4.42 -8.39
CA ASP A 67 1.00 3.18 -8.69
C ASP A 67 0.86 2.10 -7.58
N HIS A 68 0.20 2.46 -6.46
CA HIS A 68 -0.13 1.56 -5.36
C HIS A 68 -1.64 1.41 -5.14
N GLY A 69 -2.40 2.49 -5.29
CA GLY A 69 -3.85 2.48 -5.05
C GLY A 69 -4.70 2.75 -6.29
N GLY A 70 -4.11 2.84 -7.49
CA GLY A 70 -4.84 3.17 -8.72
C GLY A 70 -5.90 2.13 -9.10
N GLY A 71 -5.63 0.86 -8.84
CA GLY A 71 -6.54 -0.25 -9.08
C GLY A 71 -7.64 -0.44 -8.03
N LEU A 72 -7.63 0.31 -6.92
CA LEU A 72 -8.56 0.11 -5.80
C LEU A 72 -10.04 0.06 -6.23
N ARG A 73 -10.47 0.96 -7.10
CA ARG A 73 -11.86 0.95 -7.61
C ARG A 73 -12.19 -0.36 -8.35
N HIS A 74 -11.23 -0.90 -9.09
CA HIS A 74 -11.39 -2.16 -9.79
C HIS A 74 -11.51 -3.33 -8.81
N PHE A 75 -10.62 -3.39 -7.79
CA PHE A 75 -10.71 -4.38 -6.73
C PHE A 75 -12.07 -4.37 -6.03
N MET A 76 -12.57 -3.21 -5.66
CA MET A 76 -13.88 -3.07 -5.03
C MET A 76 -15.06 -3.44 -5.92
N GLY A 77 -14.85 -3.53 -7.23
CA GLY A 77 -15.84 -4.02 -8.19
C GLY A 77 -15.84 -5.53 -8.36
N ILE A 78 -14.72 -6.22 -8.09
CA ILE A 78 -14.60 -7.68 -8.19
C ILE A 78 -14.74 -8.39 -6.83
N ASN A 79 -14.55 -7.65 -5.74
CA ASN A 79 -14.75 -8.12 -4.38
C ASN A 79 -15.78 -7.21 -3.69
N ASP A 80 -16.86 -7.77 -3.19
CA ASP A 80 -17.99 -7.02 -2.62
C ASP A 80 -18.02 -7.03 -1.09
N SER A 81 -17.14 -7.79 -0.43
CA SER A 81 -17.13 -8.03 1.01
C SER A 81 -15.88 -7.57 1.74
N ALA A 82 -14.71 -7.57 1.08
CA ALA A 82 -13.44 -7.23 1.72
C ALA A 82 -13.46 -5.84 2.37
N GLU A 83 -12.91 -5.76 3.58
CA GLU A 83 -12.56 -4.49 4.19
C GLU A 83 -11.35 -3.88 3.47
N VAL A 84 -11.33 -2.56 3.32
CA VAL A 84 -10.22 -1.82 2.72
C VAL A 84 -9.59 -0.94 3.79
N PHE A 85 -8.33 -1.16 4.08
CA PHE A 85 -7.55 -0.35 5.01
C PHE A 85 -6.63 0.60 4.24
N ILE A 86 -6.69 1.88 4.59
CA ILE A 86 -5.91 2.93 3.95
C ILE A 86 -5.57 4.00 4.98
N GLY A 87 -4.37 4.53 4.94
CA GLY A 87 -3.97 5.55 5.90
C GLY A 87 -4.78 6.84 5.77
N GLU A 88 -5.03 7.51 6.89
CA GLU A 88 -5.71 8.82 6.90
C GLU A 88 -5.00 9.81 5.97
N GLY A 89 -5.76 10.45 5.10
CA GLY A 89 -5.24 11.42 4.14
C GLY A 89 -4.70 10.82 2.84
N ALA A 90 -4.83 9.52 2.59
CA ALA A 90 -4.38 8.88 1.35
C ALA A 90 -5.04 9.47 0.09
N PHE A 91 -6.29 9.93 0.18
CA PHE A 91 -6.99 10.58 -0.94
C PHE A 91 -6.64 12.06 -1.13
N ARG A 92 -5.71 12.63 -0.36
CA ARG A 92 -5.23 13.99 -0.62
C ARG A 92 -4.56 14.05 -1.98
N ARG A 93 -4.72 15.19 -2.65
CA ARG A 93 -4.12 15.41 -3.97
C ARG A 93 -2.61 15.51 -3.84
N ARG A 94 -1.90 14.62 -4.56
CA ARG A 94 -0.45 14.52 -4.57
C ARG A 94 0.13 14.77 -5.94
N TYR A 95 1.33 15.30 -5.96
CA TYR A 95 2.00 15.71 -7.18
C TYR A 95 3.51 15.42 -7.11
N ALA A 96 4.06 14.92 -8.21
CA ALA A 96 5.48 15.00 -8.48
C ALA A 96 5.77 16.32 -9.20
N VAL A 97 6.83 17.02 -8.79
CA VAL A 97 7.28 18.26 -9.42
C VAL A 97 8.74 18.14 -9.79
N GLU A 98 9.02 18.08 -11.09
CA GLU A 98 10.36 17.98 -11.67
C GLU A 98 10.49 19.01 -12.79
N ASP A 99 11.58 19.75 -12.83
CA ASP A 99 11.86 20.78 -13.86
C ASP A 99 10.67 21.73 -14.09
N SER A 100 9.99 22.14 -13.00
CA SER A 100 8.77 22.97 -13.02
C SER A 100 7.54 22.28 -13.65
N VAL A 101 7.60 21.02 -14.01
CA VAL A 101 6.46 20.24 -14.49
C VAL A 101 5.77 19.58 -13.29
N LYS A 102 4.48 19.87 -13.15
CA LYS A 102 3.63 19.30 -12.10
C LYS A 102 2.82 18.14 -12.68
N ARG A 103 3.02 16.94 -12.16
CA ARG A 103 2.26 15.73 -12.52
C ARG A 103 1.44 15.27 -11.33
N PHE A 104 0.13 15.03 -11.52
CA PHE A 104 -0.71 14.40 -10.50
C PHE A 104 -0.30 12.94 -10.32
N ILE A 105 -0.08 12.55 -9.07
CA ILE A 105 0.34 11.18 -8.68
C ILE A 105 -0.52 10.59 -7.57
N GLY A 106 -1.62 11.25 -7.17
CA GLY A 106 -2.54 10.74 -6.17
C GLY A 106 -3.48 9.66 -6.71
N ILE A 107 -4.25 9.06 -5.82
CA ILE A 107 -5.32 8.13 -6.16
C ILE A 107 -6.67 8.85 -6.21
N PRO A 108 -7.60 8.45 -7.09
CA PRO A 108 -8.97 8.95 -7.08
C PRO A 108 -9.68 8.56 -5.78
N GLU A 109 -10.41 9.50 -5.20
CA GLU A 109 -11.22 9.20 -4.01
C GLU A 109 -12.29 8.14 -4.35
N VAL A 110 -12.38 7.14 -3.48
CA VAL A 110 -13.42 6.11 -3.50
C VAL A 110 -14.22 6.26 -2.21
N LYS A 111 -15.55 6.34 -2.33
CA LYS A 111 -16.46 6.42 -1.17
C LYS A 111 -17.15 5.08 -0.98
N SER A 112 -16.95 4.47 0.17
CA SER A 112 -17.58 3.21 0.55
C SER A 112 -17.50 3.02 2.06
N GLU A 113 -18.50 2.38 2.64
CA GLU A 113 -18.51 1.99 4.05
C GLU A 113 -17.47 0.92 4.39
N ARG A 114 -16.93 0.23 3.38
CA ARG A 114 -15.86 -0.75 3.53
C ARG A 114 -14.48 -0.14 3.69
N ILE A 115 -14.32 1.19 3.51
CA ILE A 115 -13.05 1.87 3.66
C ILE A 115 -12.84 2.26 5.12
N ASN A 116 -11.81 1.69 5.71
CA ASN A 116 -11.35 1.94 7.06
C ASN A 116 -10.11 2.83 7.02
N PHE A 117 -10.21 4.06 7.52
CA PHE A 117 -9.07 4.96 7.61
C PHE A 117 -8.24 4.64 8.85
N VAL A 118 -6.96 4.33 8.62
CA VAL A 118 -6.01 3.96 9.66
C VAL A 118 -5.29 5.21 10.16
N GLY A 119 -5.59 5.62 11.40
CA GLY A 119 -4.96 6.77 12.08
C GLY A 119 -3.84 6.37 13.03
N GLU A 120 -3.83 5.14 13.52
CA GLU A 120 -2.84 4.59 14.45
C GLU A 120 -2.56 3.11 14.13
N THR A 121 -1.57 2.51 14.76
CA THR A 121 -1.28 1.07 14.61
C THR A 121 -2.48 0.23 15.00
N LEU A 122 -2.90 -0.68 14.11
CA LEU A 122 -4.15 -1.43 14.19
C LEU A 122 -3.89 -2.95 14.09
N PRO A 123 -4.04 -3.72 15.19
CA PRO A 123 -4.08 -5.17 15.12
C PRO A 123 -5.32 -5.67 14.37
N LEU A 124 -5.13 -6.54 13.39
CA LEU A 124 -6.21 -7.18 12.63
C LEU A 124 -6.58 -8.56 13.18
N GLY A 125 -5.80 -9.09 14.13
CA GLY A 125 -5.91 -10.46 14.63
C GLY A 125 -5.08 -11.46 13.83
N ASP A 126 -5.03 -12.70 14.30
CA ASP A 126 -4.35 -13.83 13.64
C ASP A 126 -2.87 -13.57 13.27
N GLY A 127 -2.20 -12.69 14.04
CA GLY A 127 -0.80 -12.30 13.80
C GLY A 127 -0.63 -11.22 12.73
N TYR A 128 -1.71 -10.59 12.26
CA TYR A 128 -1.65 -9.49 11.29
C TYR A 128 -1.82 -8.15 12.01
N THR A 129 -0.94 -7.20 11.72
CA THR A 129 -1.01 -5.84 12.27
C THR A 129 -0.69 -4.81 11.19
N ILE A 130 -1.54 -3.80 11.05
CA ILE A 130 -1.21 -2.60 10.27
C ILE A 130 -0.40 -1.67 11.16
N LEU A 131 0.87 -1.50 10.81
CA LEU A 131 1.79 -0.63 11.53
C LEU A 131 1.76 0.78 10.94
N LYS A 132 1.73 1.77 11.82
CA LYS A 132 1.75 3.20 11.51
C LYS A 132 2.66 3.93 12.51
N ASP A 133 3.07 5.14 12.12
CA ASP A 133 3.97 5.99 12.93
C ASP A 133 5.37 5.40 13.09
N PHE A 134 6.19 5.62 12.07
CA PHE A 134 7.53 5.02 11.96
C PHE A 134 8.64 5.86 12.60
N GLY A 135 8.29 6.92 13.34
CA GLY A 135 9.28 7.83 13.89
C GLY A 135 10.10 8.58 12.82
N GLY A 136 11.31 8.98 13.13
CA GLY A 136 12.14 9.78 12.21
C GLY A 136 13.62 9.80 12.60
N ARG A 137 14.08 8.77 13.31
CA ARG A 137 15.48 8.67 13.74
C ARG A 137 16.45 8.57 12.57
N PHE A 138 16.05 7.83 11.54
CA PHE A 138 16.81 7.70 10.31
C PHE A 138 16.25 8.67 9.26
N GLY A 139 17.07 9.04 8.28
CA GLY A 139 16.64 9.95 7.21
C GLY A 139 15.55 9.32 6.32
N ARG A 140 14.77 10.20 5.68
CA ARG A 140 13.81 9.79 4.63
C ARG A 140 14.49 9.68 3.27
N PRO A 141 13.93 8.89 2.32
CA PRO A 141 14.46 8.75 0.96
C PRO A 141 14.62 10.10 0.25
N ALA A 142 15.76 10.28 -0.44
CA ALA A 142 16.03 11.52 -1.17
C ALA A 142 15.02 11.81 -2.30
N GLY A 143 14.42 10.75 -2.88
CA GLY A 143 13.37 10.85 -3.89
C GLY A 143 12.12 11.60 -3.44
N ASN A 144 11.86 11.67 -2.13
CA ASN A 144 10.71 12.43 -1.61
C ASN A 144 10.79 13.94 -1.87
N ARG A 145 11.96 14.47 -2.24
CA ARG A 145 12.16 15.93 -2.44
C ARG A 145 11.33 16.51 -3.59
N THR A 146 10.93 15.67 -4.54
CA THR A 146 10.11 16.08 -5.69
C THR A 146 8.62 15.80 -5.47
N LEU A 147 8.23 15.28 -4.30
CA LEU A 147 6.88 14.86 -3.97
C LEU A 147 6.18 15.86 -3.06
N PHE A 148 4.99 16.28 -3.48
CA PHE A 148 4.23 17.34 -2.82
C PHE A 148 2.77 16.92 -2.66
N MET A 149 2.10 17.49 -1.64
CA MET A 149 0.66 17.37 -1.45
C MET A 149 0.00 18.75 -1.45
N GLU A 150 -1.28 18.80 -1.81
CA GLU A 150 -2.11 20.00 -1.65
C GLU A 150 -2.41 20.26 -0.17
N ALA A 151 -2.14 21.51 0.26
CA ALA A 151 -2.52 21.99 1.58
C ALA A 151 -2.92 23.47 1.49
N GLY A 152 -4.13 23.81 1.92
CA GLY A 152 -4.67 25.16 1.78
C GLY A 152 -4.70 25.61 0.31
N SER A 153 -4.01 26.73 0.00
CA SER A 153 -3.98 27.30 -1.36
C SER A 153 -2.75 26.88 -2.17
N GLY A 154 -1.92 25.96 -1.70
CA GLY A 154 -0.65 25.65 -2.36
C GLY A 154 -0.19 24.20 -2.23
N LEU A 155 1.02 23.95 -2.71
CA LEU A 155 1.73 22.71 -2.53
C LEU A 155 2.70 22.81 -1.37
N VAL A 156 2.72 21.78 -0.54
CA VAL A 156 3.73 21.58 0.51
C VAL A 156 4.44 20.26 0.26
N PRO A 157 5.69 20.07 0.73
CA PRO A 157 6.35 18.77 0.70
C PRO A 157 5.44 17.69 1.29
N ASP A 158 5.35 16.52 0.64
CA ASP A 158 4.53 15.44 1.17
C ASP A 158 5.12 14.90 2.47
N SER A 159 4.28 14.82 3.48
CA SER A 159 4.65 14.30 4.80
C SER A 159 4.50 12.79 4.93
N PHE A 160 3.82 12.15 3.97
CA PHE A 160 3.52 10.70 3.95
C PHE A 160 2.87 10.19 5.24
N GLN A 161 2.02 11.01 5.86
CA GLN A 161 1.29 10.63 7.09
C GLN A 161 0.27 9.52 6.86
N ASP A 162 -0.07 9.24 5.61
CA ASP A 162 -0.94 8.16 5.21
C ASP A 162 -0.21 6.83 5.00
N GLU A 163 1.13 6.80 5.04
CA GLU A 163 1.88 5.56 4.85
C GLU A 163 1.58 4.57 5.97
N ILE A 164 1.22 3.34 5.59
CA ILE A 164 0.97 2.20 6.47
C ILE A 164 1.72 0.97 5.95
N VAL A 165 2.01 0.05 6.85
CA VAL A 165 2.79 -1.16 6.58
C VAL A 165 2.06 -2.35 7.20
N LEU A 166 2.05 -3.48 6.52
CA LEU A 166 1.54 -4.72 7.08
C LEU A 166 2.68 -5.50 7.75
N VAL A 167 2.47 -5.88 8.99
CA VAL A 167 3.34 -6.80 9.75
C VAL A 167 2.60 -8.11 9.95
N ILE A 168 3.29 -9.23 9.68
CA ILE A 168 2.75 -10.58 9.85
C ILE A 168 3.68 -11.36 10.77
N GLU A 169 3.16 -11.79 11.90
CA GLU A 169 3.85 -12.69 12.84
C GLU A 169 3.60 -14.14 12.43
N SER A 170 4.64 -14.92 12.20
CA SER A 170 4.58 -16.34 11.85
C SER A 170 5.58 -17.15 12.67
N GLY A 171 5.12 -17.68 13.78
CA GLY A 171 5.97 -18.41 14.71
C GLY A 171 7.01 -17.51 15.38
N ARG A 172 8.29 -17.61 14.99
CA ARG A 172 9.38 -16.74 15.47
C ARG A 172 9.81 -15.70 14.47
N GLU A 173 9.14 -15.63 13.34
CA GLU A 173 9.48 -14.72 12.25
C GLU A 173 8.46 -13.58 12.20
N VAL A 174 8.96 -12.39 11.90
CA VAL A 174 8.17 -11.19 11.66
C VAL A 174 8.43 -10.73 10.22
N HIS A 175 7.38 -10.74 9.42
CA HIS A 175 7.46 -10.29 8.04
C HIS A 175 6.90 -8.88 7.93
N ILE A 176 7.67 -7.97 7.32
CA ILE A 176 7.26 -6.58 7.10
C ILE A 176 6.98 -6.39 5.62
N ILE A 177 5.74 -6.09 5.28
CA ILE A 177 5.29 -5.82 3.92
C ILE A 177 5.06 -4.32 3.78
N THR A 178 5.84 -3.68 2.94
CA THR A 178 5.80 -2.22 2.74
C THR A 178 5.71 -1.86 1.27
N GLY A 179 5.09 -0.72 0.95
CA GLY A 179 5.16 -0.10 -0.38
C GLY A 179 6.49 0.62 -0.59
N CYS A 180 6.45 1.88 -1.00
CA CYS A 180 7.64 2.68 -1.33
C CYS A 180 8.57 3.03 -0.16
N SER A 181 8.13 2.84 1.08
CA SER A 181 8.91 3.19 2.29
C SER A 181 9.30 4.67 2.33
N HIS A 182 8.37 5.58 2.03
CA HIS A 182 8.62 7.03 2.03
C HIS A 182 9.03 7.58 3.40
N SER A 183 8.59 6.93 4.49
CA SER A 183 9.05 7.24 5.85
C SER A 183 10.49 6.78 6.12
N GLY A 184 11.06 5.99 5.21
CA GLY A 184 12.40 5.41 5.31
C GLY A 184 12.37 3.99 5.87
N ILE A 185 12.91 3.04 5.12
CA ILE A 185 12.88 1.60 5.49
C ILE A 185 13.49 1.33 6.87
N LEU A 186 14.54 2.05 7.26
CA LEU A 186 15.16 1.86 8.59
C LEU A 186 14.24 2.33 9.72
N ASN A 187 13.44 3.38 9.50
CA ASN A 187 12.44 3.85 10.47
C ASN A 187 11.31 2.82 10.61
N ILE A 188 10.87 2.22 9.49
CA ILE A 188 9.83 1.18 9.48
C ILE A 188 10.30 -0.06 10.24
N VAL A 189 11.52 -0.54 9.94
CA VAL A 189 12.10 -1.71 10.62
C VAL A 189 12.31 -1.44 12.12
N GLU A 190 12.78 -0.25 12.50
CA GLU A 190 12.94 0.12 13.92
C GLU A 190 11.59 0.10 14.64
N ALA A 191 10.55 0.70 14.05
CA ALA A 191 9.21 0.72 14.63
C ALA A 191 8.64 -0.70 14.78
N ALA A 192 8.78 -1.56 13.77
CA ALA A 192 8.36 -2.95 13.85
C ALA A 192 9.12 -3.71 14.95
N SER A 193 10.45 -3.55 15.05
CA SER A 193 11.27 -4.22 16.07
C SER A 193 10.97 -3.80 17.50
N GLN A 194 10.39 -2.61 17.70
CA GLN A 194 9.95 -2.16 19.05
C GLN A 194 8.64 -2.81 19.49
N LEU A 195 7.77 -3.17 18.56
CA LEU A 195 6.48 -3.80 18.83
C LEU A 195 6.56 -5.34 18.81
N PHE A 196 7.47 -5.88 18.01
CA PHE A 196 7.64 -7.32 17.80
C PHE A 196 9.11 -7.69 18.09
N PRO A 197 9.52 -7.76 19.39
CA PRO A 197 10.89 -8.00 19.81
C PRO A 197 11.41 -9.43 19.59
#